data_f4d7923b0d4bad6726848d296e74ed39
#
_entry.id   f4d7923b0d4bad6726848d296e74ed39
#
_cell.length_a   1.000
_cell.length_b   1.000
_cell.length_c   1.000
_cell.angle_alpha   90.00
_cell.angle_beta   90.00
_cell.angle_gamma   90.00
#
_symmetry.space_group_name_H-M   'P 1'
#
loop_
_entity.id
_entity.type
_entity.pdbx_description
1 polymer ?
#
loop_
_entity_poly.entity_id
_entity_poly.type
_entity_poly.pdbx_seq_one_letter_code
_entity_poly.pdbx_strand_id
1 'polypeptide(L)'
;METRSIKAPSPPAAHRSPPSQSEAPGRTPASDVDPFSIEFFEDPFPVHESLREAGPVVWLSRYGVWAVARYQEVHAVLSDWRTFCSGRGVGMADFAKEKPWRPPSLVLETDPPEHDRARAVLKRVLSPAAMKQLRAGFAAAAEAKVREIVRKSRFDAITELAQAFPLSVFPDAVGLRQESREHLLPYANLAFNAFGPPNELRQQALERAAPHVAWVTEQCQRENLAPGGLGAQIHAATDTGEITKDEAPVLVRSLLTAGLDTTINGIGAAIYCLARFPEQWQRLRQDPLLARAAFEEAVRFESPVQTFFRTTTRAVRIGDVEIPEGEKVLMFLGAANRDPRRWDHPDTFDITRHTSGHVGF
;
A
#
# COMPACT_ATOMS: atom_id res chain seq x y z
N MET A 1 -30.19 29.23 -5.84
CA MET A 1 -29.05 28.51 -5.21
C MET A 1 -29.60 27.17 -4.71
N GLU A 2 -29.58 26.17 -5.56
CA GLU A 2 -30.06 24.84 -5.20
C GLU A 2 -28.90 24.04 -4.63
N THR A 3 -28.99 23.73 -3.35
CA THR A 3 -28.07 22.82 -2.65
C THR A 3 -28.29 21.40 -3.18
N ARG A 4 -27.42 20.94 -4.08
CA ARG A 4 -27.35 19.52 -4.45
C ARG A 4 -26.89 18.70 -3.23
N SER A 5 -27.84 18.05 -2.58
CA SER A 5 -27.59 17.06 -1.55
C SER A 5 -26.78 15.91 -2.16
N ILE A 6 -25.57 15.69 -1.64
CA ILE A 6 -24.75 14.53 -1.99
C ILE A 6 -25.39 13.32 -1.31
N LYS A 7 -26.07 12.51 -2.12
CA LYS A 7 -26.63 11.24 -1.66
C LYS A 7 -25.48 10.33 -1.22
N ALA A 8 -25.59 9.77 -0.01
CA ALA A 8 -24.73 8.70 0.47
C ALA A 8 -24.70 7.54 -0.56
N PRO A 9 -23.57 6.87 -0.76
CA PRO A 9 -23.49 5.75 -1.68
C PRO A 9 -24.49 4.66 -1.26
N SER A 10 -25.27 4.15 -2.22
CA SER A 10 -26.19 3.05 -2.00
C SER A 10 -25.44 1.82 -1.48
N PRO A 11 -25.99 1.05 -0.54
CA PRO A 11 -25.36 -0.19 -0.07
C PRO A 11 -25.12 -1.13 -1.25
N PRO A 12 -23.99 -1.86 -1.25
CA PRO A 12 -23.69 -2.82 -2.29
C PRO A 12 -24.75 -3.93 -2.33
N ALA A 13 -25.10 -4.35 -3.54
CA ALA A 13 -26.07 -5.41 -3.79
C ALA A 13 -25.68 -6.69 -3.04
N ALA A 14 -26.73 -7.38 -2.56
CA ALA A 14 -26.70 -8.60 -1.77
C ALA A 14 -25.64 -9.63 -2.21
N HIS A 15 -25.10 -10.34 -1.21
CA HIS A 15 -24.22 -11.49 -1.28
C HIS A 15 -24.32 -12.27 -2.59
N ARG A 16 -23.35 -12.08 -3.48
CA ARG A 16 -23.07 -13.09 -4.49
C ARG A 16 -22.36 -14.23 -3.76
N SER A 17 -22.90 -15.43 -3.87
CA SER A 17 -22.22 -16.66 -3.49
C SER A 17 -20.78 -16.64 -4.02
N PRO A 18 -19.79 -17.21 -3.28
CA PRO A 18 -18.43 -17.30 -3.81
C PRO A 18 -18.48 -17.92 -5.21
N PRO A 19 -17.72 -17.38 -6.17
CA PRO A 19 -17.69 -17.94 -7.51
C PRO A 19 -17.37 -19.43 -7.42
N SER A 20 -18.10 -20.26 -8.15
CA SER A 20 -17.75 -21.67 -8.33
C SER A 20 -16.30 -21.72 -8.76
N GLN A 21 -15.50 -22.61 -8.12
CA GLN A 21 -14.07 -22.78 -8.45
C GLN A 21 -13.90 -22.84 -9.96
N SER A 22 -13.20 -21.85 -10.53
CA SER A 22 -12.95 -21.81 -11.96
C SER A 22 -11.80 -22.78 -12.30
N GLU A 23 -12.02 -23.60 -13.33
CA GLU A 23 -10.98 -24.52 -13.80
C GLU A 23 -9.74 -23.76 -14.29
N ALA A 24 -8.57 -24.31 -14.00
CA ALA A 24 -7.31 -23.73 -14.45
C ALA A 24 -7.20 -23.79 -16.00
N PRO A 25 -6.84 -22.70 -16.67
CA PRO A 25 -6.64 -22.71 -18.10
C PRO A 25 -5.45 -23.61 -18.50
N GLY A 26 -5.71 -24.63 -19.30
CA GLY A 26 -4.69 -25.52 -19.84
C GLY A 26 -3.91 -26.32 -18.79
N ARG A 27 -2.56 -26.30 -18.87
CA ARG A 27 -1.66 -26.99 -17.91
C ARG A 27 -1.14 -26.09 -16.80
N THR A 28 -1.76 -24.94 -16.53
CA THR A 28 -1.32 -24.01 -15.51
C THR A 28 -1.49 -24.62 -14.11
N PRO A 29 -0.49 -24.59 -13.24
CA PRO A 29 -0.64 -24.96 -11.84
C PRO A 29 -1.79 -24.16 -11.19
N ALA A 30 -2.63 -24.83 -10.41
CA ALA A 30 -3.75 -24.19 -9.74
C ALA A 30 -3.59 -24.24 -8.22
N SER A 31 -4.12 -23.23 -7.54
CA SER A 31 -4.21 -23.15 -6.09
C SER A 31 -5.58 -22.60 -5.70
N ASP A 32 -6.18 -23.12 -4.64
CA ASP A 32 -7.42 -22.67 -4.04
C ASP A 32 -7.22 -21.75 -2.84
N VAL A 33 -5.97 -21.35 -2.57
CA VAL A 33 -5.62 -20.48 -1.45
C VAL A 33 -6.43 -19.19 -1.46
N ASP A 34 -6.76 -18.72 -0.26
CA ASP A 34 -7.36 -17.41 -0.04
C ASP A 34 -6.32 -16.41 0.48
N PRO A 35 -5.66 -15.61 -0.39
CA PRO A 35 -4.66 -14.64 0.04
C PRO A 35 -5.25 -13.41 0.72
N PHE A 36 -6.54 -13.40 0.98
CA PHE A 36 -7.29 -12.31 1.64
C PHE A 36 -8.00 -12.79 2.90
N SER A 37 -7.66 -13.97 3.40
CA SER A 37 -8.17 -14.50 4.66
C SER A 37 -7.29 -14.07 5.84
N ILE A 38 -7.86 -14.11 7.05
CA ILE A 38 -7.12 -13.83 8.29
C ILE A 38 -6.00 -14.85 8.47
N GLU A 39 -6.27 -16.13 8.22
CA GLU A 39 -5.31 -17.22 8.35
C GLU A 39 -4.09 -17.00 7.45
N PHE A 40 -4.31 -16.51 6.23
CA PHE A 40 -3.20 -16.15 5.33
C PHE A 40 -2.39 -14.98 5.90
N PHE A 41 -3.03 -13.95 6.44
CA PHE A 41 -2.32 -12.79 7.00
C PHE A 41 -1.57 -13.11 8.31
N GLU A 42 -2.00 -14.10 9.07
CA GLU A 42 -1.30 -14.54 10.28
C GLU A 42 0.06 -15.19 9.96
N ASP A 43 0.13 -16.01 8.91
CA ASP A 43 1.39 -16.62 8.43
C ASP A 43 1.34 -16.87 6.90
N PRO A 44 1.69 -15.88 6.07
CA PRO A 44 1.65 -16.01 4.62
C PRO A 44 2.81 -16.84 4.03
N PHE A 45 3.88 -17.04 4.78
CA PHE A 45 5.16 -17.53 4.25
C PHE A 45 5.12 -18.96 3.70
N PRO A 46 4.47 -19.94 4.33
CA PRO A 46 4.33 -21.30 3.76
C PRO A 46 3.56 -21.30 2.44
N VAL A 47 2.51 -20.45 2.34
CA VAL A 47 1.75 -20.28 1.10
C VAL A 47 2.60 -19.60 0.03
N HIS A 48 3.38 -18.59 0.39
CA HIS A 48 4.30 -17.91 -0.54
C HIS A 48 5.33 -18.89 -1.12
N GLU A 49 5.89 -19.78 -0.30
CA GLU A 49 6.81 -20.81 -0.78
C GLU A 49 6.11 -21.76 -1.74
N SER A 50 4.95 -22.29 -1.36
CA SER A 50 4.15 -23.17 -2.20
C SER A 50 3.85 -22.55 -3.57
N LEU A 51 3.44 -21.28 -3.62
CA LEU A 51 3.15 -20.57 -4.86
C LEU A 51 4.41 -20.38 -5.73
N ARG A 52 5.55 -20.02 -5.12
CA ARG A 52 6.82 -19.90 -5.86
C ARG A 52 7.27 -21.23 -6.49
N GLU A 53 7.10 -22.33 -5.76
CA GLU A 53 7.52 -23.66 -6.23
C GLU A 53 6.55 -24.26 -7.25
N ALA A 54 5.26 -23.91 -7.19
CA ALA A 54 4.26 -24.36 -8.17
C ALA A 54 4.59 -23.94 -9.60
N GLY A 55 5.15 -22.73 -9.80
CA GLY A 55 5.52 -22.29 -11.14
C GLY A 55 5.73 -20.76 -11.26
N PRO A 56 6.11 -20.28 -12.45
CA PRO A 56 6.22 -18.84 -12.73
C PRO A 56 4.85 -18.14 -12.68
N VAL A 57 3.77 -18.87 -13.02
CA VAL A 57 2.39 -18.41 -12.98
C VAL A 57 1.53 -19.49 -12.34
N VAL A 58 0.62 -19.09 -11.47
CA VAL A 58 -0.35 -19.97 -10.79
C VAL A 58 -1.75 -19.42 -11.02
N TRP A 59 -2.72 -20.30 -11.26
CA TRP A 59 -4.13 -19.94 -11.32
C TRP A 59 -4.76 -20.02 -9.93
N LEU A 60 -5.29 -18.91 -9.43
CA LEU A 60 -6.03 -18.91 -8.17
C LEU A 60 -7.51 -19.22 -8.45
N SER A 61 -7.89 -20.49 -8.32
CA SER A 61 -9.21 -21.01 -8.68
C SER A 61 -10.36 -20.36 -7.92
N ARG A 62 -10.12 -19.98 -6.65
CA ARG A 62 -11.11 -19.30 -5.81
C ARG A 62 -11.57 -17.97 -6.40
N TYR A 63 -10.67 -17.23 -7.04
CA TYR A 63 -10.91 -15.88 -7.53
C TYR A 63 -10.96 -15.77 -9.06
N GLY A 64 -10.55 -16.82 -9.76
CA GLY A 64 -10.47 -16.80 -11.22
C GLY A 64 -9.47 -15.74 -11.71
N VAL A 65 -8.28 -15.67 -11.09
CA VAL A 65 -7.23 -14.73 -11.43
C VAL A 65 -5.89 -15.42 -11.54
N TRP A 66 -5.01 -14.85 -12.37
CA TRP A 66 -3.62 -15.27 -12.49
C TRP A 66 -2.81 -14.72 -11.33
N ALA A 67 -1.75 -15.43 -10.93
CA ALA A 67 -0.86 -15.01 -9.86
C ALA A 67 0.61 -15.27 -10.21
N VAL A 68 1.47 -14.36 -9.75
CA VAL A 68 2.93 -14.48 -9.82
C VAL A 68 3.53 -14.27 -8.43
N ALA A 69 4.46 -15.15 -8.02
CA ALA A 69 5.04 -15.14 -6.68
C ALA A 69 6.58 -15.11 -6.67
N ARG A 70 7.24 -15.48 -7.79
CA ARG A 70 8.69 -15.40 -7.92
C ARG A 70 9.14 -13.97 -8.18
N TYR A 71 10.31 -13.60 -7.69
CA TYR A 71 10.84 -12.24 -7.81
C TYR A 71 10.91 -11.76 -9.26
N GLN A 72 11.40 -12.59 -10.17
CA GLN A 72 11.59 -12.20 -11.57
C GLN A 72 10.26 -11.85 -12.23
N GLU A 73 9.23 -12.67 -12.05
CA GLU A 73 7.90 -12.46 -12.64
C GLU A 73 7.18 -11.27 -12.00
N VAL A 74 7.24 -11.14 -10.67
CA VAL A 74 6.69 -9.97 -9.96
C VAL A 74 7.35 -8.68 -10.44
N HIS A 75 8.67 -8.66 -10.54
CA HIS A 75 9.42 -7.50 -11.02
C HIS A 75 9.09 -7.17 -12.48
N ALA A 76 8.95 -8.18 -13.35
CA ALA A 76 8.57 -7.98 -14.75
C ALA A 76 7.17 -7.36 -14.87
N VAL A 77 6.17 -7.87 -14.10
CA VAL A 77 4.81 -7.33 -14.08
C VAL A 77 4.78 -5.90 -13.54
N LEU A 78 5.58 -5.58 -12.51
CA LEU A 78 5.67 -4.22 -11.96
C LEU A 78 6.32 -3.22 -12.93
N SER A 79 7.24 -3.68 -13.77
CA SER A 79 8.08 -2.81 -14.61
C SER A 79 7.49 -2.57 -16.01
N ASP A 80 6.65 -3.45 -16.51
CA ASP A 80 6.05 -3.35 -17.86
C ASP A 80 4.59 -2.85 -17.80
N TRP A 81 4.41 -1.55 -17.53
CA TRP A 81 3.08 -0.94 -17.49
C TRP A 81 2.33 -1.00 -18.82
N ARG A 82 3.06 -1.16 -19.96
CA ARG A 82 2.42 -1.27 -21.28
C ARG A 82 1.68 -2.57 -21.45
N THR A 83 2.17 -3.65 -20.85
CA THR A 83 1.53 -4.97 -20.86
C THR A 83 0.65 -5.20 -19.63
N PHE A 84 1.03 -4.64 -18.47
CA PHE A 84 0.38 -4.84 -17.18
C PHE A 84 -0.04 -3.49 -16.58
N CYS A 85 -1.18 -2.97 -16.99
CA CYS A 85 -1.62 -1.62 -16.64
C CYS A 85 -2.13 -1.51 -15.21
N SER A 86 -1.97 -0.32 -14.64
CA SER A 86 -2.55 0.11 -13.37
C SER A 86 -3.92 0.78 -13.52
N GLY A 87 -4.19 1.38 -14.67
CA GLY A 87 -5.38 2.20 -14.91
C GLY A 87 -6.71 1.44 -14.87
N ARG A 88 -6.67 0.10 -14.96
CA ARG A 88 -7.84 -0.75 -14.72
C ARG A 88 -8.01 -1.17 -13.26
N GLY A 89 -7.31 -0.51 -12.34
CA GLY A 89 -7.33 -0.79 -10.90
C GLY A 89 -6.21 -1.73 -10.46
N VAL A 90 -5.61 -1.40 -9.31
CA VAL A 90 -4.53 -2.19 -8.68
C VAL A 90 -5.04 -3.15 -7.62
N GLY A 91 -6.34 -3.25 -7.45
CA GLY A 91 -7.06 -4.26 -6.69
C GLY A 91 -7.72 -5.29 -7.59
N MET A 92 -8.56 -6.12 -6.98
CA MET A 92 -9.33 -7.15 -7.68
C MET A 92 -10.36 -6.53 -8.64
N ALA A 93 -10.93 -5.38 -8.28
CA ALA A 93 -11.88 -4.65 -9.11
C ALA A 93 -11.26 -4.24 -10.45
N ASP A 94 -12.00 -4.44 -11.54
CA ASP A 94 -11.63 -4.00 -12.88
C ASP A 94 -12.46 -2.77 -13.26
N PHE A 95 -11.84 -1.60 -13.30
CA PHE A 95 -12.51 -0.32 -13.54
C PHE A 95 -13.10 -0.19 -14.97
N ALA A 96 -12.76 -1.09 -15.87
CA ALA A 96 -13.46 -1.18 -17.16
C ALA A 96 -14.79 -1.93 -17.06
N LYS A 97 -15.01 -2.71 -15.99
CA LYS A 97 -16.21 -3.55 -15.79
C LYS A 97 -17.09 -3.07 -14.65
N GLU A 98 -16.50 -2.34 -13.66
CA GLU A 98 -17.22 -1.89 -12.48
C GLU A 98 -16.76 -0.51 -12.03
N LYS A 99 -17.67 0.25 -11.42
CA LYS A 99 -17.36 1.60 -10.93
C LYS A 99 -16.48 1.54 -9.68
N PRO A 100 -15.36 2.29 -9.64
CA PRO A 100 -14.57 2.44 -8.44
C PRO A 100 -15.38 3.00 -7.27
N TRP A 101 -15.09 2.54 -6.04
CA TRP A 101 -15.77 3.04 -4.83
C TRP A 101 -15.41 4.51 -4.50
N ARG A 102 -14.30 4.99 -5.02
CA ARG A 102 -13.81 6.36 -4.95
C ARG A 102 -13.17 6.78 -6.28
N PRO A 103 -12.94 8.08 -6.53
CA PRO A 103 -12.11 8.49 -7.66
C PRO A 103 -10.74 7.79 -7.64
N PRO A 104 -10.28 7.19 -8.75
CA PRO A 104 -8.98 6.50 -8.80
C PRO A 104 -7.82 7.41 -8.39
N SER A 105 -6.76 6.82 -7.85
CA SER A 105 -5.53 7.53 -7.54
C SER A 105 -4.79 7.88 -8.83
N LEU A 106 -4.40 9.14 -8.98
CA LEU A 106 -3.69 9.65 -10.17
C LEU A 106 -2.25 9.12 -10.32
N VAL A 107 -1.74 8.42 -9.29
CA VAL A 107 -0.38 7.87 -9.30
C VAL A 107 -0.31 6.38 -9.04
N LEU A 108 -1.38 5.78 -8.51
CA LEU A 108 -1.41 4.33 -8.24
C LEU A 108 -2.30 3.60 -9.25
N GLU A 109 -3.40 4.23 -9.67
CA GLU A 109 -4.45 3.63 -10.49
C GLU A 109 -4.57 4.34 -11.87
N THR A 110 -3.43 4.79 -12.39
CA THR A 110 -3.28 5.45 -13.69
C THR A 110 -1.98 4.99 -14.34
N ASP A 111 -1.91 5.10 -15.65
CA ASP A 111 -0.72 4.80 -16.45
C ASP A 111 -0.22 6.07 -17.16
N PRO A 112 1.00 6.09 -17.71
CA PRO A 112 1.48 7.19 -18.54
C PRO A 112 0.57 7.44 -19.77
N PRO A 113 0.36 8.71 -20.20
CA PRO A 113 1.06 9.92 -19.73
C PRO A 113 0.45 10.60 -18.50
N GLU A 114 -0.80 10.29 -18.13
CA GLU A 114 -1.52 10.94 -17.01
C GLU A 114 -0.82 10.70 -15.68
N HIS A 115 -0.34 9.47 -15.45
CA HIS A 115 0.50 9.14 -14.30
C HIS A 115 1.70 10.07 -14.18
N ASP A 116 2.44 10.29 -15.28
CA ASP A 116 3.70 11.03 -15.24
C ASP A 116 3.49 12.49 -14.86
N ARG A 117 2.38 13.09 -15.31
CA ARG A 117 1.98 14.44 -14.97
C ARG A 117 1.73 14.60 -13.46
N ALA A 118 0.88 13.76 -12.89
CA ALA A 118 0.60 13.77 -11.45
C ALA A 118 1.85 13.39 -10.61
N ARG A 119 2.64 12.42 -11.09
CA ARG A 119 3.88 11.98 -10.43
C ARG A 119 4.94 13.08 -10.40
N ALA A 120 5.03 13.91 -11.44
CA ALA A 120 5.94 15.05 -11.48
C ALA A 120 5.64 16.06 -10.35
N VAL A 121 4.37 16.36 -10.11
CA VAL A 121 3.95 17.22 -8.98
C VAL A 121 4.40 16.63 -7.65
N LEU A 122 4.12 15.33 -7.40
CA LEU A 122 4.56 14.68 -6.16
C LEU A 122 6.08 14.62 -6.02
N LYS A 123 6.83 14.35 -7.09
CA LYS A 123 8.32 14.34 -7.04
C LYS A 123 8.88 15.69 -6.63
N ARG A 124 8.24 16.80 -7.06
CA ARG A 124 8.64 18.16 -6.66
C ARG A 124 8.31 18.42 -5.19
N VAL A 125 7.07 18.11 -4.78
CA VAL A 125 6.59 18.34 -3.42
C VAL A 125 7.35 17.48 -2.40
N LEU A 126 7.65 16.23 -2.74
CA LEU A 126 8.43 15.29 -1.93
C LEU A 126 9.92 15.27 -2.29
N SER A 127 10.46 16.39 -2.78
CA SER A 127 11.87 16.48 -3.14
C SER A 127 12.78 16.21 -1.94
N PRO A 128 14.04 15.76 -2.16
CA PRO A 128 14.99 15.57 -1.08
C PRO A 128 15.20 16.82 -0.21
N ALA A 129 15.09 18.01 -0.80
CA ALA A 129 15.19 19.28 -0.09
C ALA A 129 13.99 19.49 0.86
N ALA A 130 12.76 19.22 0.40
CA ALA A 130 11.55 19.28 1.23
C ALA A 130 11.62 18.27 2.37
N MET A 131 12.04 17.04 2.08
CA MET A 131 12.18 15.99 3.11
C MET A 131 13.26 16.35 4.14
N LYS A 132 14.35 16.99 3.74
CA LYS A 132 15.37 17.49 4.68
C LYS A 132 14.81 18.55 5.63
N GLN A 133 13.93 19.43 5.17
CA GLN A 133 13.27 20.43 6.03
C GLN A 133 12.35 19.78 7.09
N LEU A 134 11.64 18.73 6.73
CA LEU A 134 10.74 18.01 7.67
C LEU A 134 11.50 17.17 8.69
N ARG A 135 12.71 16.73 8.36
CA ARG A 135 13.49 15.76 9.16
C ARG A 135 13.70 16.20 10.60
N ALA A 136 14.03 17.48 10.83
CA ALA A 136 14.31 17.98 12.19
C ALA A 136 13.05 17.91 13.07
N GLY A 137 11.88 18.32 12.53
CA GLY A 137 10.62 18.24 13.22
C GLY A 137 10.20 16.80 13.54
N PHE A 138 10.36 15.91 12.55
CA PHE A 138 10.06 14.48 12.72
C PHE A 138 10.98 13.83 13.78
N ALA A 139 12.27 14.15 13.78
CA ALA A 139 13.20 13.66 14.76
C ALA A 139 12.84 14.14 16.18
N ALA A 140 12.52 15.42 16.36
CA ALA A 140 12.13 15.98 17.65
C ALA A 140 10.82 15.32 18.17
N ALA A 141 9.84 15.11 17.30
CA ALA A 141 8.59 14.43 17.63
C ALA A 141 8.82 12.95 18.02
N ALA A 142 9.69 12.25 17.26
CA ALA A 142 10.07 10.87 17.56
C ALA A 142 10.74 10.77 18.95
N GLU A 143 11.69 11.64 19.24
CA GLU A 143 12.35 11.70 20.56
C GLU A 143 11.36 12.01 21.69
N ALA A 144 10.42 12.93 21.49
CA ALA A 144 9.40 13.25 22.46
C ALA A 144 8.52 12.03 22.74
N LYS A 145 8.08 11.32 21.68
CA LYS A 145 7.27 10.10 21.79
C LYS A 145 8.03 8.99 22.51
N VAL A 146 9.30 8.76 22.18
CA VAL A 146 10.12 7.76 22.87
C VAL A 146 10.30 8.12 24.34
N ARG A 147 10.59 9.39 24.69
CA ARG A 147 10.67 9.84 26.09
C ARG A 147 9.38 9.64 26.89
N GLU A 148 8.23 9.75 26.25
CA GLU A 148 6.94 9.42 26.87
C GLU A 148 6.84 7.92 27.18
N ILE A 149 7.15 7.08 26.17
CA ILE A 149 6.98 5.63 26.23
C ILE A 149 7.94 4.98 27.24
N VAL A 150 9.21 5.38 27.28
CA VAL A 150 10.21 4.79 28.19
C VAL A 150 9.92 5.04 29.68
N ARG A 151 8.98 5.95 30.00
CA ARG A 151 8.50 6.17 31.37
C ARG A 151 7.46 5.13 31.81
N LYS A 152 6.92 4.36 30.84
CA LYS A 152 5.92 3.33 31.10
C LYS A 152 6.63 2.00 31.35
N SER A 153 6.15 1.23 32.30
CA SER A 153 6.63 -0.13 32.53
C SER A 153 6.20 -1.11 31.42
N ARG A 154 5.11 -0.77 30.72
CA ARG A 154 4.53 -1.54 29.61
C ARG A 154 3.80 -0.59 28.66
N PHE A 155 3.90 -0.84 27.37
CA PHE A 155 3.19 -0.09 26.32
C PHE A 155 2.84 -1.01 25.16
N ASP A 156 1.84 -0.63 24.38
CA ASP A 156 1.52 -1.27 23.11
C ASP A 156 2.32 -0.59 21.99
N ALA A 157 3.23 -1.35 21.37
CA ALA A 157 4.15 -0.82 20.35
C ALA A 157 3.43 -0.39 19.07
N ILE A 158 2.28 -0.98 18.76
CA ILE A 158 1.52 -0.63 17.56
C ILE A 158 0.71 0.64 17.80
N THR A 159 -0.15 0.67 18.80
CA THR A 159 -1.06 1.80 19.01
C THR A 159 -0.34 3.03 19.57
N GLU A 160 0.59 2.83 20.52
CA GLU A 160 1.23 3.93 21.23
C GLU A 160 2.49 4.47 20.54
N LEU A 161 3.08 3.71 19.59
CA LEU A 161 4.27 4.15 18.85
C LEU A 161 4.04 4.14 17.34
N ALA A 162 3.82 2.97 16.74
CA ALA A 162 3.78 2.83 15.27
C ALA A 162 2.63 3.63 14.64
N GLN A 163 1.46 3.73 15.30
CA GLN A 163 0.33 4.55 14.86
C GLN A 163 0.45 6.00 15.34
N ALA A 164 0.74 6.19 16.62
CA ALA A 164 0.70 7.52 17.23
C ALA A 164 1.74 8.47 16.63
N PHE A 165 2.94 7.99 16.30
CA PHE A 165 3.99 8.82 15.74
C PHE A 165 3.64 9.35 14.34
N PRO A 166 3.33 8.52 13.32
CA PRO A 166 2.95 9.04 12.00
C PRO A 166 1.72 9.95 12.04
N LEU A 167 0.71 9.64 12.86
CA LEU A 167 -0.47 10.48 13.03
C LEU A 167 -0.16 11.86 13.64
N SER A 168 0.90 11.95 14.44
CA SER A 168 1.30 13.23 15.02
C SER A 168 2.07 14.14 14.06
N VAL A 169 2.83 13.58 13.11
CA VAL A 169 3.76 14.36 12.29
C VAL A 169 3.35 14.48 10.82
N PHE A 170 2.78 13.42 10.23
CA PHE A 170 2.52 13.41 8.80
C PHE A 170 1.34 14.33 8.39
N PRO A 171 0.20 14.35 9.12
CA PRO A 171 -0.86 15.30 8.84
C PRO A 171 -0.40 16.77 8.95
N ASP A 172 0.50 17.11 9.90
CA ASP A 172 1.10 18.44 10.01
C ASP A 172 1.92 18.78 8.76
N ALA A 173 2.75 17.85 8.28
CA ALA A 173 3.53 18.04 7.06
C ALA A 173 2.64 18.26 5.83
N VAL A 174 1.51 17.56 5.74
CA VAL A 174 0.52 17.78 4.67
C VAL A 174 -0.20 19.11 4.83
N GLY A 175 -0.37 19.59 6.05
CA GLY A 175 -1.04 20.84 6.40
C GLY A 175 -2.49 20.65 6.85
N LEU A 176 -2.84 19.47 7.38
CA LEU A 176 -4.17 19.22 7.93
C LEU A 176 -4.34 19.89 9.29
N ARG A 177 -5.60 20.24 9.60
CA ARG A 177 -5.98 20.69 10.97
C ARG A 177 -5.66 19.62 11.99
N GLN A 178 -5.50 20.02 13.26
CA GLN A 178 -5.15 19.08 14.33
C GLN A 178 -6.33 18.24 14.82
N GLU A 179 -7.54 18.78 14.69
CA GLU A 179 -8.75 18.14 15.17
C GLU A 179 -9.14 16.95 14.28
N SER A 180 -9.59 15.89 14.92
CA SER A 180 -10.23 14.73 14.27
C SER A 180 -9.32 13.92 13.31
N ARG A 181 -7.99 13.94 13.52
CA ARG A 181 -7.02 13.18 12.69
C ARG A 181 -7.14 11.67 12.82
N GLU A 182 -7.77 11.22 13.91
CA GLU A 182 -8.13 9.80 14.10
C GLU A 182 -9.01 9.26 12.97
N HIS A 183 -9.73 10.12 12.24
CA HIS A 183 -10.51 9.75 11.04
C HIS A 183 -9.65 9.21 9.89
N LEU A 184 -8.36 9.51 9.88
CA LEU A 184 -7.45 9.04 8.84
C LEU A 184 -7.20 7.54 8.89
N LEU A 185 -7.15 6.95 10.11
CA LEU A 185 -6.86 5.51 10.27
C LEU A 185 -7.94 4.60 9.67
N PRO A 186 -9.24 4.76 9.99
CA PRO A 186 -10.28 3.96 9.36
C PRO A 186 -10.32 4.13 7.84
N TYR A 187 -10.07 5.35 7.35
CA TYR A 187 -10.05 5.63 5.93
C TYR A 187 -8.87 4.94 5.21
N ALA A 188 -7.67 4.99 5.78
CA ALA A 188 -6.49 4.34 5.25
C ALA A 188 -6.67 2.81 5.24
N ASN A 189 -7.20 2.23 6.32
CA ASN A 189 -7.53 0.82 6.42
C ASN A 189 -8.54 0.39 5.32
N LEU A 190 -9.60 1.17 5.09
CA LEU A 190 -10.52 0.92 3.98
C LEU A 190 -9.82 0.94 2.62
N ALA A 191 -8.93 1.90 2.40
CA ALA A 191 -8.28 2.04 1.10
C ALA A 191 -7.48 0.78 0.71
N PHE A 192 -6.82 0.13 1.68
CA PHE A 192 -6.09 -1.13 1.45
C PHE A 192 -7.02 -2.34 1.37
N ASN A 193 -8.01 -2.47 2.26
CA ASN A 193 -8.97 -3.57 2.18
C ASN A 193 -9.82 -3.54 0.90
N ALA A 194 -10.03 -2.36 0.31
CA ALA A 194 -10.77 -2.21 -0.95
C ALA A 194 -10.01 -2.75 -2.17
N PHE A 195 -8.72 -3.06 -2.07
CA PHE A 195 -7.98 -3.77 -3.13
C PHE A 195 -8.30 -5.27 -3.17
N GLY A 196 -8.77 -5.84 -2.06
CA GLY A 196 -9.19 -7.23 -1.96
C GLY A 196 -10.61 -7.49 -2.49
N PRO A 197 -11.08 -8.74 -2.34
CA PRO A 197 -12.44 -9.14 -2.68
C PRO A 197 -13.48 -8.52 -1.75
N PRO A 198 -14.79 -8.62 -2.09
CA PRO A 198 -15.89 -8.22 -1.20
C PRO A 198 -16.09 -9.27 -0.08
N ASN A 199 -15.09 -9.42 0.79
CA ASN A 199 -15.12 -10.29 1.95
C ASN A 199 -15.49 -9.54 3.23
N GLU A 200 -15.52 -10.24 4.36
CA GLU A 200 -15.88 -9.68 5.66
C GLU A 200 -14.90 -8.56 6.11
N LEU A 201 -13.60 -8.71 5.86
CA LEU A 201 -12.60 -7.68 6.20
C LEU A 201 -12.89 -6.36 5.48
N ARG A 202 -13.20 -6.43 4.18
CA ARG A 202 -13.58 -5.25 3.39
C ARG A 202 -14.90 -4.65 3.87
N GLN A 203 -15.89 -5.47 4.20
CA GLN A 203 -17.18 -5.00 4.72
C GLN A 203 -16.99 -4.27 6.06
N GLN A 204 -16.27 -4.85 6.99
CA GLN A 204 -15.96 -4.22 8.27
C GLN A 204 -15.17 -2.92 8.11
N ALA A 205 -14.22 -2.88 7.17
CA ALA A 205 -13.47 -1.66 6.87
C ALA A 205 -14.38 -0.56 6.30
N LEU A 206 -15.33 -0.90 5.42
CA LEU A 206 -16.34 0.02 4.88
C LEU A 206 -17.21 0.62 6.00
N GLU A 207 -17.74 -0.21 6.88
CA GLU A 207 -18.61 0.21 7.99
C GLU A 207 -17.86 1.16 8.94
N ARG A 208 -16.62 0.81 9.30
CA ARG A 208 -15.78 1.66 10.16
C ARG A 208 -15.41 2.98 9.50
N ALA A 209 -15.12 2.98 8.20
CA ALA A 209 -14.68 4.19 7.50
C ALA A 209 -15.83 5.12 7.08
N ALA A 210 -17.05 4.60 6.92
CA ALA A 210 -18.20 5.35 6.39
C ALA A 210 -18.42 6.73 7.08
N PRO A 211 -18.36 6.86 8.42
CA PRO A 211 -18.52 8.16 9.10
C PRO A 211 -17.39 9.16 8.80
N HIS A 212 -16.24 8.68 8.32
CA HIS A 212 -15.00 9.45 8.22
C HIS A 212 -14.69 9.92 6.78
N VAL A 213 -15.31 9.29 5.77
CA VAL A 213 -15.02 9.56 4.34
C VAL A 213 -15.26 11.02 3.97
N ALA A 214 -16.37 11.60 4.45
CA ALA A 214 -16.71 13.00 4.16
C ALA A 214 -15.65 13.95 4.73
N TRP A 215 -15.25 13.75 5.97
CA TRP A 215 -14.20 14.55 6.63
C TRP A 215 -12.87 14.47 5.87
N VAL A 216 -12.39 13.27 5.52
CA VAL A 216 -11.14 13.12 4.76
C VAL A 216 -11.20 13.82 3.41
N THR A 217 -12.34 13.73 2.72
CA THR A 217 -12.55 14.40 1.43
C THR A 217 -12.51 15.92 1.57
N GLU A 218 -13.13 16.46 2.61
CA GLU A 218 -13.14 17.89 2.93
C GLU A 218 -11.74 18.40 3.29
N GLN A 219 -10.99 17.64 4.11
CA GLN A 219 -9.63 18.04 4.50
C GLN A 219 -8.64 18.09 3.33
N CYS A 220 -8.94 17.42 2.22
CA CYS A 220 -8.12 17.50 1.00
C CYS A 220 -8.36 18.76 0.17
N GLN A 221 -9.35 19.61 0.50
CA GLN A 221 -9.65 20.84 -0.23
C GLN A 221 -8.67 21.95 0.13
N ARG A 222 -8.40 22.85 -0.83
CA ARG A 222 -7.40 23.93 -0.72
C ARG A 222 -7.58 24.81 0.53
N GLU A 223 -8.80 25.16 0.83
CA GLU A 223 -9.18 26.03 1.94
C GLU A 223 -8.99 25.42 3.32
N ASN A 224 -8.86 24.10 3.40
CA ASN A 224 -8.67 23.35 4.63
C ASN A 224 -7.20 22.99 4.91
N LEU A 225 -6.30 23.38 4.01
CA LEU A 225 -4.86 23.07 4.11
C LEU A 225 -4.06 24.29 4.56
N ALA A 226 -3.17 24.08 5.52
CA ALA A 226 -2.29 25.14 6.00
C ALA A 226 -1.34 25.63 4.90
N PRO A 227 -1.10 26.95 4.77
CA PRO A 227 -0.12 27.49 3.85
C PRO A 227 1.26 26.88 4.05
N GLY A 228 1.93 26.53 2.96
CA GLY A 228 3.27 25.94 2.99
C GLY A 228 3.32 24.43 3.25
N GLY A 229 2.22 23.79 3.67
CA GLY A 229 2.11 22.34 3.76
C GLY A 229 2.23 21.64 2.41
N LEU A 230 2.54 20.35 2.41
CA LEU A 230 2.67 19.55 1.17
C LEU A 230 1.38 19.57 0.35
N GLY A 231 0.21 19.54 1.02
CA GLY A 231 -1.09 19.62 0.37
C GLY A 231 -1.32 20.97 -0.33
N ALA A 232 -0.96 22.08 0.31
CA ALA A 232 -1.04 23.40 -0.31
C ALA A 232 -0.10 23.52 -1.53
N GLN A 233 1.08 22.92 -1.48
CA GLN A 233 2.02 22.86 -2.62
C GLN A 233 1.47 22.02 -3.78
N ILE A 234 0.73 20.93 -3.50
CA ILE A 234 0.02 20.17 -4.53
C ILE A 234 -1.05 21.06 -5.19
N HIS A 235 -1.85 21.78 -4.40
CA HIS A 235 -2.86 22.70 -4.95
C HIS A 235 -2.26 23.85 -5.76
N ALA A 236 -1.05 24.33 -5.41
CA ALA A 236 -0.36 25.35 -6.19
C ALA A 236 -0.04 24.92 -7.64
N ALA A 237 0.08 23.62 -7.90
CA ALA A 237 0.25 23.10 -9.24
C ALA A 237 -0.97 23.33 -10.17
N THR A 238 -2.15 23.65 -9.60
CA THR A 238 -3.31 24.05 -10.40
C THR A 238 -3.18 25.46 -10.96
N ASP A 239 -2.42 26.32 -10.29
CA ASP A 239 -2.21 27.71 -10.70
C ASP A 239 -1.28 27.79 -11.93
N THR A 240 -0.44 26.76 -12.13
CA THR A 240 0.44 26.60 -13.31
C THR A 240 -0.15 25.68 -14.39
N GLY A 241 -1.33 25.10 -14.16
CA GLY A 241 -1.99 24.19 -15.09
C GLY A 241 -1.35 22.81 -15.20
N GLU A 242 -0.45 22.43 -14.27
CA GLU A 242 0.16 21.09 -14.23
C GLU A 242 -0.86 20.00 -13.90
N ILE A 243 -1.82 20.32 -13.03
CA ILE A 243 -2.98 19.49 -12.70
C ILE A 243 -4.24 20.36 -12.64
N THR A 244 -5.41 19.76 -12.75
CA THR A 244 -6.69 20.47 -12.62
C THR A 244 -7.08 20.70 -11.17
N LYS A 245 -8.05 21.60 -10.94
CA LYS A 245 -8.62 21.86 -9.61
C LYS A 245 -9.29 20.63 -9.00
N ASP A 246 -9.88 19.76 -9.82
CA ASP A 246 -10.52 18.53 -9.37
C ASP A 246 -9.50 17.41 -9.06
N GLU A 247 -8.34 17.42 -9.71
CA GLU A 247 -7.26 16.47 -9.48
C GLU A 247 -6.47 16.74 -8.20
N ALA A 248 -6.30 18.01 -7.81
CA ALA A 248 -5.49 18.36 -6.65
C ALA A 248 -5.97 17.70 -5.34
N PRO A 249 -7.26 17.74 -4.95
CA PRO A 249 -7.73 17.02 -3.76
C PRO A 249 -7.53 15.50 -3.83
N VAL A 250 -7.66 14.91 -5.04
CA VAL A 250 -7.41 13.48 -5.25
C VAL A 250 -5.95 13.13 -5.00
N LEU A 251 -5.03 14.01 -5.42
CA LEU A 251 -3.60 13.81 -5.22
C LEU A 251 -3.20 14.00 -3.76
N VAL A 252 -3.77 14.99 -3.04
CA VAL A 252 -3.58 15.15 -1.58
C VAL A 252 -4.08 13.92 -0.84
N ARG A 253 -5.26 13.41 -1.17
CA ARG A 253 -5.80 12.18 -0.59
C ARG A 253 -4.90 10.97 -0.84
N SER A 254 -4.36 10.84 -2.06
CA SER A 254 -3.43 9.76 -2.40
C SER A 254 -2.17 9.82 -1.56
N LEU A 255 -1.63 11.03 -1.33
CA LEU A 255 -0.49 11.25 -0.45
C LEU A 255 -0.80 10.84 1.00
N LEU A 256 -1.94 11.25 1.53
CA LEU A 256 -2.38 10.91 2.90
C LEU A 256 -2.53 9.40 3.08
N THR A 257 -3.23 8.74 2.17
CA THR A 257 -3.46 7.29 2.25
C THR A 257 -2.15 6.51 2.17
N ALA A 258 -1.30 6.82 1.20
CA ALA A 258 -0.05 6.10 1.00
C ALA A 258 0.96 6.35 2.13
N GLY A 259 1.02 7.57 2.65
CA GLY A 259 2.04 7.96 3.62
C GLY A 259 1.73 7.55 5.06
N LEU A 260 0.49 7.23 5.39
CA LEU A 260 0.11 6.90 6.77
C LEU A 260 0.18 5.39 7.03
N ASP A 261 -0.65 4.60 6.37
CA ASP A 261 -0.82 3.18 6.69
C ASP A 261 0.44 2.35 6.44
N THR A 262 1.10 2.59 5.30
CA THR A 262 2.35 1.89 4.98
C THR A 262 3.47 2.23 5.97
N THR A 263 3.55 3.48 6.42
CA THR A 263 4.54 3.91 7.42
C THR A 263 4.25 3.27 8.78
N ILE A 264 3.00 3.22 9.21
CA ILE A 264 2.58 2.54 10.44
C ILE A 264 3.00 1.07 10.41
N ASN A 265 2.66 0.37 9.33
CA ASN A 265 2.98 -1.04 9.17
C ASN A 265 4.50 -1.27 9.05
N GLY A 266 5.23 -0.39 8.36
CA GLY A 266 6.69 -0.45 8.27
C GLY A 266 7.38 -0.27 9.62
N ILE A 267 6.93 0.68 10.46
CA ILE A 267 7.44 0.87 11.82
C ILE A 267 7.08 -0.34 12.68
N GLY A 268 5.83 -0.82 12.61
CA GLY A 268 5.38 -2.01 13.31
C GLY A 268 6.23 -3.25 12.99
N ALA A 269 6.48 -3.49 11.69
CA ALA A 269 7.33 -4.56 11.20
C ALA A 269 8.78 -4.45 11.74
N ALA A 270 9.36 -3.24 11.72
CA ALA A 270 10.71 -3.02 12.25
C ALA A 270 10.78 -3.33 13.75
N ILE A 271 9.81 -2.89 14.55
CA ILE A 271 9.76 -3.17 15.98
C ILE A 271 9.57 -4.67 16.23
N TYR A 272 8.65 -5.30 15.50
CA TYR A 272 8.39 -6.73 15.59
C TYR A 272 9.65 -7.57 15.29
N CYS A 273 10.32 -7.27 14.17
CA CYS A 273 11.54 -7.97 13.79
C CYS A 273 12.66 -7.80 14.83
N LEU A 274 12.90 -6.57 15.29
CA LEU A 274 13.93 -6.30 16.29
C LEU A 274 13.63 -6.95 17.65
N ALA A 275 12.35 -7.09 18.01
CA ALA A 275 11.96 -7.84 19.21
C ALA A 275 12.12 -9.34 19.05
N ARG A 276 11.86 -9.87 17.86
CA ARG A 276 11.97 -11.31 17.54
C ARG A 276 13.41 -11.77 17.35
N PHE A 277 14.30 -10.87 16.91
CA PHE A 277 15.71 -11.15 16.63
C PHE A 277 16.62 -10.30 17.51
N PRO A 278 16.80 -10.66 18.79
CA PRO A 278 17.52 -9.84 19.78
C PRO A 278 18.99 -9.58 19.43
N GLU A 279 19.63 -10.47 18.67
CA GLU A 279 21.00 -10.26 18.17
C GLU A 279 21.07 -9.09 17.16
N GLN A 280 20.05 -8.91 16.33
CA GLN A 280 19.97 -7.79 15.41
C GLN A 280 19.69 -6.49 16.16
N TRP A 281 18.86 -6.53 17.20
CA TRP A 281 18.67 -5.41 18.10
C TRP A 281 19.95 -4.99 18.80
N GLN A 282 20.77 -5.94 19.32
CA GLN A 282 22.06 -5.64 19.93
C GLN A 282 23.00 -5.00 18.94
N ARG A 283 23.05 -5.47 17.70
CA ARG A 283 23.85 -4.91 16.62
C ARG A 283 23.43 -3.46 16.31
N LEU A 284 22.13 -3.19 16.20
CA LEU A 284 21.59 -1.85 15.99
C LEU A 284 21.92 -0.90 17.16
N ARG A 285 21.89 -1.39 18.40
CA ARG A 285 22.29 -0.59 19.58
C ARG A 285 23.76 -0.22 19.57
N GLN A 286 24.62 -1.10 19.07
CA GLN A 286 26.07 -0.84 18.95
C GLN A 286 26.37 0.13 17.81
N ASP A 287 25.62 0.06 16.71
CA ASP A 287 25.75 0.95 15.56
C ASP A 287 24.38 1.51 15.14
N PRO A 288 23.96 2.66 15.69
CA PRO A 288 22.69 3.30 15.32
C PRO A 288 22.64 3.78 13.86
N LEU A 289 23.75 3.85 13.13
CA LEU A 289 23.76 4.19 11.71
C LEU A 289 23.08 3.13 10.86
N LEU A 290 22.95 1.90 11.37
CA LEU A 290 22.21 0.82 10.74
C LEU A 290 20.69 1.00 10.77
N ALA A 291 20.14 2.03 11.43
CA ALA A 291 18.69 2.21 11.59
C ALA A 291 17.93 2.22 10.26
N ARG A 292 18.48 2.86 9.23
CA ARG A 292 17.89 2.86 7.89
C ARG A 292 17.93 1.46 7.27
N ALA A 293 19.06 0.78 7.33
CA ALA A 293 19.18 -0.57 6.79
C ALA A 293 18.27 -1.57 7.52
N ALA A 294 18.13 -1.43 8.84
CA ALA A 294 17.20 -2.23 9.64
C ALA A 294 15.75 -2.02 9.22
N PHE A 295 15.35 -0.78 8.93
CA PHE A 295 13.99 -0.49 8.43
C PHE A 295 13.76 -1.09 7.03
N GLU A 296 14.70 -0.89 6.10
CA GLU A 296 14.59 -1.45 4.74
C GLU A 296 14.55 -3.00 4.76
N GLU A 297 15.34 -3.63 5.64
CA GLU A 297 15.30 -5.08 5.82
C GLU A 297 13.97 -5.56 6.44
N ALA A 298 13.42 -4.81 7.40
CA ALA A 298 12.11 -5.12 7.95
C ALA A 298 11.00 -5.02 6.89
N VAL A 299 11.06 -4.01 6.02
CA VAL A 299 10.14 -3.87 4.88
C VAL A 299 10.29 -5.01 3.89
N ARG A 300 11.51 -5.45 3.57
CA ARG A 300 11.73 -6.64 2.75
C ARG A 300 11.17 -7.89 3.42
N PHE A 301 11.50 -8.09 4.69
CA PHE A 301 11.24 -9.32 5.43
C PHE A 301 9.76 -9.54 5.73
N GLU A 302 9.05 -8.51 6.19
CA GLU A 302 7.63 -8.60 6.53
C GLU A 302 6.69 -8.15 5.39
N SER A 303 7.20 -7.33 4.44
CA SER A 303 6.43 -6.82 3.30
C SER A 303 5.06 -6.29 3.71
N PRO A 304 4.98 -5.08 4.32
CA PRO A 304 3.72 -4.50 4.78
C PRO A 304 2.62 -4.46 3.73
N VAL A 305 2.99 -4.32 2.45
CA VAL A 305 2.10 -4.52 1.30
C VAL A 305 2.37 -5.90 0.72
N GLN A 306 1.47 -6.83 0.98
CA GLN A 306 1.64 -8.23 0.58
C GLN A 306 1.36 -8.48 -0.90
N THR A 307 0.36 -7.79 -1.46
CA THR A 307 -0.11 -8.05 -2.82
C THR A 307 -0.60 -6.79 -3.51
N PHE A 308 -0.45 -6.76 -4.85
CA PHE A 308 -1.14 -5.84 -5.74
C PHE A 308 -1.57 -6.55 -7.02
N PHE A 309 -2.55 -5.98 -7.71
CA PHE A 309 -2.97 -6.45 -9.03
C PHE A 309 -2.44 -5.56 -10.15
N ARG A 310 -2.37 -6.17 -11.34
CA ARG A 310 -2.32 -5.48 -12.63
C ARG A 310 -3.35 -6.12 -13.56
N THR A 311 -3.61 -5.46 -14.68
CA THR A 311 -4.48 -6.02 -15.73
C THR A 311 -3.71 -6.06 -17.03
N THR A 312 -3.78 -7.20 -17.75
CA THR A 312 -3.13 -7.35 -19.05
C THR A 312 -3.82 -6.47 -20.10
N THR A 313 -3.03 -5.73 -20.87
CA THR A 313 -3.50 -4.88 -21.99
C THR A 313 -3.47 -5.61 -23.34
N ARG A 314 -2.88 -6.79 -23.36
CA ARG A 314 -2.75 -7.71 -24.49
C ARG A 314 -2.48 -9.12 -23.98
N ALA A 315 -2.63 -10.11 -24.84
CA ALA A 315 -2.15 -11.46 -24.52
C ALA A 315 -0.64 -11.45 -24.27
N VAL A 316 -0.18 -12.13 -23.24
CA VAL A 316 1.23 -12.17 -22.82
C VAL A 316 1.61 -13.58 -22.37
N ARG A 317 2.85 -13.99 -22.65
CA ARG A 317 3.41 -15.27 -22.19
C ARG A 317 4.38 -15.05 -21.05
N ILE A 318 4.16 -15.79 -19.96
CA ILE A 318 5.08 -15.87 -18.81
C ILE A 318 5.45 -17.37 -18.64
N GLY A 319 6.70 -17.72 -18.85
CA GLY A 319 7.09 -19.13 -18.98
C GLY A 319 6.32 -19.80 -20.11
N ASP A 320 5.69 -20.94 -19.81
CA ASP A 320 4.88 -21.70 -20.77
C ASP A 320 3.38 -21.33 -20.72
N VAL A 321 3.00 -20.36 -19.88
CA VAL A 321 1.61 -19.96 -19.67
C VAL A 321 1.29 -18.72 -20.51
N GLU A 322 0.22 -18.76 -21.29
CA GLU A 322 -0.34 -17.61 -22.01
C GLU A 322 -1.51 -17.02 -21.21
N ILE A 323 -1.38 -15.75 -20.83
CA ILE A 323 -2.40 -14.98 -20.15
C ILE A 323 -3.10 -14.11 -21.18
N PRO A 324 -4.42 -14.23 -21.36
CA PRO A 324 -5.19 -13.43 -22.31
C PRO A 324 -5.17 -11.93 -21.97
N GLU A 325 -5.60 -11.09 -22.91
CA GLU A 325 -5.88 -9.68 -22.69
C GLU A 325 -7.06 -9.51 -21.71
N GLY A 326 -6.97 -8.49 -20.85
CA GLY A 326 -8.05 -8.12 -19.94
C GLY A 326 -8.08 -8.91 -18.65
N GLU A 327 -7.09 -9.75 -18.39
CA GLU A 327 -7.01 -10.62 -17.23
C GLU A 327 -6.32 -9.92 -16.03
N LYS A 328 -6.80 -10.22 -14.82
CA LYS A 328 -6.16 -9.78 -13.58
C LYS A 328 -4.99 -10.68 -13.22
N VAL A 329 -3.86 -10.05 -12.90
CA VAL A 329 -2.63 -10.71 -12.42
C VAL A 329 -2.33 -10.21 -11.03
N LEU A 330 -2.42 -11.10 -10.03
CA LEU A 330 -2.07 -10.85 -8.64
C LEU A 330 -0.56 -11.06 -8.46
N MET A 331 0.12 -10.04 -7.98
CA MET A 331 1.54 -10.10 -7.63
C MET A 331 1.67 -10.33 -6.12
N PHE A 332 2.37 -11.38 -5.72
CA PHE A 332 2.73 -11.63 -4.33
C PHE A 332 4.06 -10.96 -3.99
N LEU A 333 4.01 -9.70 -3.55
CA LEU A 333 5.20 -8.91 -3.23
C LEU A 333 5.99 -9.52 -2.06
N GLY A 334 5.28 -9.96 -1.02
CA GLY A 334 5.88 -10.65 0.12
C GLY A 334 6.60 -11.94 -0.27
N ALA A 335 6.03 -12.70 -1.21
CA ALA A 335 6.68 -13.90 -1.75
C ALA A 335 7.97 -13.56 -2.52
N ALA A 336 7.93 -12.55 -3.36
CA ALA A 336 9.08 -12.09 -4.14
C ALA A 336 10.22 -11.57 -3.23
N ASN A 337 9.89 -10.90 -2.15
CA ASN A 337 10.86 -10.42 -1.17
C ASN A 337 11.53 -11.53 -0.34
N ARG A 338 11.00 -12.74 -0.40
CA ARG A 338 11.60 -13.94 0.22
C ARG A 338 11.90 -15.04 -0.81
N ASP A 339 12.07 -14.67 -2.08
CA ASP A 339 12.44 -15.63 -3.12
C ASP A 339 13.94 -15.99 -3.03
N PRO A 340 14.31 -17.27 -2.78
CA PRO A 340 15.71 -17.69 -2.71
C PRO A 340 16.45 -17.58 -4.05
N ARG A 341 15.74 -17.43 -5.16
CA ARG A 341 16.33 -17.16 -6.48
C ARG A 341 16.92 -15.75 -6.57
N ARG A 342 16.52 -14.85 -5.67
CA ARG A 342 16.97 -13.45 -5.61
C ARG A 342 17.75 -13.12 -4.35
N TRP A 343 17.37 -13.70 -3.21
CA TRP A 343 17.87 -13.36 -1.89
C TRP A 343 18.57 -14.54 -1.23
N ASP A 344 19.83 -14.38 -0.86
CA ASP A 344 20.54 -15.38 -0.07
C ASP A 344 19.94 -15.46 1.34
N HIS A 345 19.63 -16.65 1.82
CA HIS A 345 18.99 -16.86 3.13
C HIS A 345 17.79 -15.93 3.36
N PRO A 346 16.74 -15.97 2.49
CA PRO A 346 15.65 -14.98 2.44
C PRO A 346 14.85 -14.90 3.75
N ASP A 347 14.80 -16.00 4.50
CA ASP A 347 14.06 -16.14 5.76
C ASP A 347 14.90 -15.79 7.00
N THR A 348 16.09 -15.23 6.81
CA THR A 348 16.92 -14.65 7.85
C THR A 348 16.78 -13.15 7.86
N PHE A 349 16.37 -12.58 9.01
CA PHE A 349 16.38 -11.14 9.22
C PHE A 349 17.79 -10.66 9.54
N ASP A 350 18.40 -9.88 8.66
CA ASP A 350 19.77 -9.37 8.81
C ASP A 350 19.83 -7.89 8.45
N ILE A 351 19.98 -7.03 9.46
CA ILE A 351 20.06 -5.57 9.29
C ILE A 351 21.30 -5.06 8.55
N THR A 352 22.21 -5.96 8.21
CA THR A 352 23.38 -5.64 7.37
C THR A 352 23.19 -6.06 5.91
N ARG A 353 22.06 -6.67 5.60
CA ARG A 353 21.74 -7.10 4.24
C ARG A 353 21.67 -5.93 3.28
N HIS A 354 22.16 -6.14 2.07
CA HIS A 354 21.95 -5.22 0.97
C HIS A 354 20.55 -5.45 0.37
N THR A 355 19.60 -4.58 0.70
CA THR A 355 18.17 -4.75 0.40
C THR A 355 17.72 -4.06 -0.90
N SER A 356 18.65 -3.48 -1.67
CA SER A 356 18.32 -2.82 -2.93
C SER A 356 17.57 -3.76 -3.90
N GLY A 357 16.44 -3.29 -4.38
CA GLY A 357 15.59 -4.03 -5.31
C GLY A 357 14.49 -4.87 -4.64
N HIS A 358 14.28 -4.74 -3.31
CA HIS A 358 13.05 -5.30 -2.75
C HIS A 358 11.81 -4.60 -3.33
N VAL A 359 10.70 -5.30 -3.33
CA VAL A 359 9.42 -4.84 -3.90
C VAL A 359 8.37 -4.57 -2.80
N GLY A 360 8.82 -4.23 -1.59
CA GLY A 360 7.94 -4.07 -0.42
C GLY A 360 7.08 -2.81 -0.42
N PHE A 361 7.45 -1.79 -1.20
CA PHE A 361 6.69 -0.57 -1.43
C PHE A 361 6.83 -0.11 -2.87
#